data_eba642bb9a9611c3c8b5d77fccd0ad8d
#
_entry.id   eba642bb9a9611c3c8b5d77fccd0ad8d
#
_cell.length_a   1.000
_cell.length_b   1.000
_cell.length_c   1.000
_cell.angle_alpha   90.00
_cell.angle_beta   90.00
_cell.angle_gamma   90.00
#
_symmetry.space_group_name_H-M   'P 1'
#
loop_
_entity.id
_entity.type
_entity.pdbx_description
1 polymer ?
#
loop_
_entity_poly.entity_id
_entity_poly.type
_entity_poly.pdbx_seq_one_letter_code
_entity_poly.pdbx_strand_id
1 'polypeptide(L)'
;MLREHRSLCDEFVERNISRWAEAFDLLETLIVICTESGEEFNRSYRPQAASEEDVVFDLVVRHHARACHIANEILCLLKNGFADAAQARWRALHEVAATAMFIAKHGKECAERFYYHEVVDSYTGMLEHKKYEHRLEAKGPTIEEIAECKVQFDLLIKKYGKKYADNY
;
A
#
# COMPACT_ATOMS: atom_id res chain seq x y z
N MET A 1 -28.05 26.03 11.22
CA MET A 1 -26.60 26.01 10.86
C MET A 1 -26.11 24.63 10.50
N LEU A 2 -25.89 23.64 11.43
CA LEU A 2 -25.34 22.33 11.06
C LEU A 2 -26.24 21.49 10.12
N ARG A 3 -27.56 21.50 10.32
CA ARG A 3 -28.52 20.79 9.42
C ARG A 3 -28.52 21.41 8.03
N GLU A 4 -28.54 22.73 7.92
CA GLU A 4 -28.47 23.43 6.63
C GLU A 4 -27.16 23.15 5.91
N HIS A 5 -26.03 23.16 6.65
CA HIS A 5 -24.74 22.79 6.06
C HIS A 5 -24.74 21.38 5.50
N ARG A 6 -25.27 20.38 6.23
CA ARG A 6 -25.37 19.00 5.74
C ARG A 6 -26.24 18.91 4.51
N SER A 7 -27.42 19.58 4.50
CA SER A 7 -28.30 19.59 3.33
C SER A 7 -27.60 20.16 2.09
N LEU A 8 -26.84 21.25 2.22
CA LEU A 8 -26.07 21.82 1.11
C LEU A 8 -24.97 20.87 0.60
N CYS A 9 -24.30 20.14 1.51
CA CYS A 9 -23.32 19.13 1.11
C CYS A 9 -23.99 17.98 0.36
N ASP A 10 -25.10 17.46 0.85
CA ASP A 10 -25.84 16.38 0.23
C ASP A 10 -26.32 16.76 -1.18
N GLU A 11 -26.93 17.94 -1.32
CA GLU A 11 -27.36 18.49 -2.62
C GLU A 11 -26.17 18.68 -3.59
N PHE A 12 -25.00 19.08 -3.08
CA PHE A 12 -23.80 19.18 -3.91
C PHE A 12 -23.37 17.81 -4.43
N VAL A 13 -23.31 16.81 -3.54
CA VAL A 13 -22.92 15.42 -3.89
C VAL A 13 -23.87 14.84 -4.94
N GLU A 14 -25.19 15.01 -4.75
CA GLU A 14 -26.19 14.55 -5.70
C GLU A 14 -26.01 15.17 -7.09
N ARG A 15 -25.84 16.51 -7.17
CA ARG A 15 -25.57 17.21 -8.42
C ARG A 15 -24.26 16.76 -9.07
N ASN A 16 -23.21 16.54 -8.28
CA ASN A 16 -21.91 16.09 -8.78
C ASN A 16 -22.01 14.67 -9.38
N ILE A 17 -22.65 13.74 -8.65
CA ILE A 17 -22.87 12.37 -9.13
C ILE A 17 -23.72 12.38 -10.39
N SER A 18 -24.83 13.14 -10.44
CA SER A 18 -25.69 13.24 -11.60
C SER A 18 -24.95 13.80 -12.83
N ARG A 19 -24.11 14.81 -12.60
CA ARG A 19 -23.34 15.47 -13.68
C ARG A 19 -22.30 14.55 -14.32
N TRP A 20 -21.68 13.67 -13.53
CA TRP A 20 -20.59 12.82 -13.95
C TRP A 20 -20.96 11.32 -13.92
N ALA A 21 -22.28 11.00 -13.95
CA ALA A 21 -22.79 9.64 -13.77
C ALA A 21 -22.08 8.61 -14.65
N GLU A 22 -22.00 8.86 -15.96
CA GLU A 22 -21.35 7.94 -16.90
C GLU A 22 -19.86 7.70 -16.57
N ALA A 23 -19.14 8.76 -16.19
CA ALA A 23 -17.73 8.63 -15.82
C ALA A 23 -17.55 7.85 -14.50
N PHE A 24 -18.42 8.05 -13.53
CA PHE A 24 -18.40 7.29 -12.29
C PHE A 24 -18.76 5.82 -12.51
N ASP A 25 -19.77 5.54 -13.34
CA ASP A 25 -20.19 4.17 -13.67
C ASP A 25 -19.05 3.41 -14.39
N LEU A 26 -18.35 4.07 -15.33
CA LEU A 26 -17.19 3.48 -16.00
C LEU A 26 -16.05 3.19 -15.02
N LEU A 27 -15.70 4.13 -14.14
CA LEU A 27 -14.65 3.94 -13.14
C LEU A 27 -15.03 2.83 -12.16
N GLU A 28 -16.26 2.82 -11.67
CA GLU A 28 -16.75 1.79 -10.75
C GLU A 28 -16.75 0.41 -11.40
N THR A 29 -17.21 0.31 -12.65
CA THR A 29 -17.14 -0.92 -13.45
C THR A 29 -15.71 -1.42 -13.60
N LEU A 30 -14.76 -0.54 -13.91
CA LEU A 30 -13.33 -0.91 -13.99
C LEU A 30 -12.81 -1.44 -12.65
N ILE A 31 -13.15 -0.79 -11.53
CA ILE A 31 -12.74 -1.22 -10.20
C ILE A 31 -13.30 -2.62 -9.89
N VAL A 32 -14.59 -2.87 -10.21
CA VAL A 32 -15.21 -4.17 -10.01
C VAL A 32 -14.50 -5.24 -10.83
N ILE A 33 -14.28 -5.01 -12.12
CA ILE A 33 -13.57 -5.95 -13.01
C ILE A 33 -12.16 -6.27 -12.46
N CYS A 34 -11.41 -5.24 -12.07
CA CYS A 34 -10.08 -5.43 -11.50
C CYS A 34 -10.11 -6.25 -10.21
N THR A 35 -11.08 -5.98 -9.32
CA THR A 35 -11.24 -6.69 -8.06
C THR A 35 -11.57 -8.17 -8.29
N GLU A 36 -12.60 -8.46 -9.10
CA GLU A 36 -13.01 -9.83 -9.43
C GLU A 36 -11.90 -10.63 -10.12
N SER A 37 -11.21 -10.00 -11.10
CA SER A 37 -10.10 -10.64 -11.79
C SER A 37 -8.93 -10.96 -10.84
N GLY A 38 -8.62 -10.05 -9.92
CA GLY A 38 -7.59 -10.27 -8.91
C GLY A 38 -7.94 -11.37 -7.90
N GLU A 39 -9.20 -11.43 -7.47
CA GLU A 39 -9.70 -12.49 -6.60
C GLU A 39 -9.65 -13.86 -7.28
N GLU A 40 -10.10 -13.96 -8.54
CA GLU A 40 -10.05 -15.19 -9.31
C GLU A 40 -8.61 -15.65 -9.54
N PHE A 41 -7.72 -14.74 -9.94
CA PHE A 41 -6.29 -15.02 -10.10
C PHE A 41 -5.68 -15.52 -8.79
N ASN A 42 -5.93 -14.83 -7.68
CA ASN A 42 -5.43 -15.24 -6.38
C ASN A 42 -5.98 -16.61 -5.96
N ARG A 43 -7.26 -16.86 -6.14
CA ARG A 43 -7.89 -18.16 -5.81
C ARG A 43 -7.29 -19.30 -6.60
N SER A 44 -7.06 -19.08 -7.89
CA SER A 44 -6.57 -20.12 -8.81
C SER A 44 -5.11 -20.49 -8.57
N TYR A 45 -4.24 -19.52 -8.30
CA TYR A 45 -2.80 -19.73 -8.22
C TYR A 45 -2.21 -19.76 -6.81
N ARG A 46 -2.95 -19.30 -5.78
CA ARG A 46 -2.48 -19.28 -4.38
C ARG A 46 -2.00 -20.63 -3.87
N PRO A 47 -2.67 -21.78 -4.12
CA PRO A 47 -2.21 -23.06 -3.61
C PRO A 47 -0.83 -23.44 -4.15
N GLN A 48 -0.57 -23.22 -5.44
CA GLN A 48 0.73 -23.47 -6.06
C GLN A 48 1.78 -22.50 -5.51
N ALA A 49 1.51 -21.19 -5.53
CA ALA A 49 2.42 -20.17 -5.04
C ALA A 49 2.82 -20.39 -3.57
N ALA A 50 1.89 -20.84 -2.74
CA ALA A 50 2.16 -21.17 -1.34
C ALA A 50 3.09 -22.39 -1.21
N SER A 51 2.91 -23.42 -2.05
CA SER A 51 3.78 -24.62 -2.04
C SER A 51 5.20 -24.33 -2.55
N GLU A 52 5.35 -23.33 -3.43
CA GLU A 52 6.62 -22.92 -4.03
C GLU A 52 7.29 -21.76 -3.27
N GLU A 53 6.65 -21.24 -2.22
CA GLU A 53 7.08 -20.04 -1.48
C GLU A 53 7.34 -18.85 -2.43
N ASP A 54 6.40 -18.63 -3.39
CA ASP A 54 6.52 -17.60 -4.43
C ASP A 54 6.27 -16.21 -3.88
N VAL A 55 7.35 -15.54 -3.49
CA VAL A 55 7.35 -14.17 -2.97
C VAL A 55 6.90 -13.16 -4.05
N VAL A 56 7.18 -13.42 -5.33
CA VAL A 56 6.75 -12.53 -6.43
C VAL A 56 5.24 -12.51 -6.51
N PHE A 57 4.63 -13.69 -6.56
CA PHE A 57 3.17 -13.82 -6.56
C PHE A 57 2.55 -13.12 -5.34
N ASP A 58 3.06 -13.38 -4.14
CA ASP A 58 2.51 -12.82 -2.91
C ASP A 58 2.54 -11.29 -2.92
N LEU A 59 3.67 -10.70 -3.30
CA LEU A 59 3.80 -9.24 -3.39
C LEU A 59 2.91 -8.64 -4.47
N VAL A 60 2.86 -9.23 -5.67
CA VAL A 60 2.01 -8.72 -6.77
C VAL A 60 0.55 -8.74 -6.38
N VAL A 61 0.06 -9.82 -5.76
CA VAL A 61 -1.33 -9.92 -5.29
C VAL A 61 -1.63 -8.89 -4.20
N ARG A 62 -0.73 -8.69 -3.24
CA ARG A 62 -0.89 -7.65 -2.20
C ARG A 62 -0.94 -6.24 -2.79
N HIS A 63 -0.05 -5.94 -3.76
CA HIS A 63 -0.06 -4.65 -4.44
C HIS A 63 -1.33 -4.46 -5.27
N HIS A 64 -1.82 -5.50 -5.94
CA HIS A 64 -3.09 -5.45 -6.67
C HIS A 64 -4.26 -5.13 -5.73
N ALA A 65 -4.39 -5.84 -4.61
CA ALA A 65 -5.41 -5.56 -3.61
C ALA A 65 -5.32 -4.12 -3.06
N ARG A 66 -4.09 -3.64 -2.81
CA ARG A 66 -3.84 -2.26 -2.40
C ARG A 66 -4.25 -1.26 -3.48
N ALA A 67 -3.98 -1.55 -4.75
CA ALA A 67 -4.37 -0.71 -5.88
C ALA A 67 -5.90 -0.61 -6.01
N CYS A 68 -6.62 -1.72 -5.91
CA CYS A 68 -8.09 -1.73 -5.89
C CYS A 68 -8.66 -0.91 -4.72
N HIS A 69 -8.06 -1.02 -3.53
CA HIS A 69 -8.46 -0.23 -2.38
C HIS A 69 -8.27 1.28 -2.62
N ILE A 70 -7.12 1.70 -3.14
CA ILE A 70 -6.84 3.11 -3.46
C ILE A 70 -7.78 3.61 -4.57
N ALA A 71 -8.11 2.78 -5.57
CA ALA A 71 -9.06 3.15 -6.61
C ALA A 71 -10.46 3.43 -6.04
N ASN A 72 -10.92 2.65 -5.06
CA ASN A 72 -12.17 2.92 -4.33
C ASN A 72 -12.10 4.23 -3.52
N GLU A 73 -10.94 4.53 -2.87
CA GLU A 73 -10.75 5.81 -2.20
C GLU A 73 -10.86 6.99 -3.18
N ILE A 74 -10.25 6.86 -4.38
CA ILE A 74 -10.34 7.87 -5.45
C ILE A 74 -11.79 8.07 -5.88
N LEU A 75 -12.53 7.00 -6.15
CA LEU A 75 -13.94 7.07 -6.53
C LEU A 75 -14.77 7.78 -5.45
N CYS A 76 -14.56 7.43 -4.18
CA CYS A 76 -15.24 8.07 -3.04
C CYS A 76 -14.93 9.57 -2.98
N LEU A 77 -13.66 9.97 -3.11
CA LEU A 77 -13.24 11.37 -3.08
C LEU A 77 -13.85 12.16 -4.24
N LEU A 78 -13.84 11.60 -5.45
CA LEU A 78 -14.42 12.24 -6.64
C LEU A 78 -15.94 12.41 -6.52
N LYS A 79 -16.68 11.39 -6.06
CA LYS A 79 -18.14 11.47 -5.84
C LYS A 79 -18.48 12.58 -4.84
N ASN A 80 -17.63 12.79 -3.84
CA ASN A 80 -17.79 13.83 -2.81
C ASN A 80 -17.17 15.21 -3.16
N GLY A 81 -16.62 15.38 -4.38
CA GLY A 81 -16.09 16.65 -4.87
C GLY A 81 -14.66 16.98 -4.42
N PHE A 82 -13.92 16.04 -3.85
CA PHE A 82 -12.55 16.24 -3.39
C PHE A 82 -11.52 15.87 -4.46
N ALA A 83 -11.54 16.58 -5.59
CA ALA A 83 -10.71 16.29 -6.77
C ALA A 83 -9.20 16.34 -6.47
N ASP A 84 -8.73 17.33 -5.71
CA ASP A 84 -7.30 17.46 -5.36
C ASP A 84 -6.82 16.30 -4.47
N ALA A 85 -7.65 15.88 -3.52
CA ALA A 85 -7.36 14.71 -2.70
C ALA A 85 -7.37 13.41 -3.53
N ALA A 86 -8.30 13.29 -4.47
CA ALA A 86 -8.34 12.18 -5.42
C ALA A 86 -7.08 12.12 -6.28
N GLN A 87 -6.56 13.27 -6.73
CA GLN A 87 -5.30 13.35 -7.48
C GLN A 87 -4.10 12.92 -6.64
N ALA A 88 -4.04 13.30 -5.36
CA ALA A 88 -3.00 12.84 -4.44
C ALA A 88 -3.05 11.31 -4.25
N ARG A 89 -4.25 10.74 -4.13
CA ARG A 89 -4.44 9.28 -4.06
C ARG A 89 -4.12 8.57 -5.38
N TRP A 90 -4.38 9.20 -6.53
CA TRP A 90 -3.99 8.68 -7.84
C TRP A 90 -2.47 8.50 -7.96
N ARG A 91 -1.67 9.42 -7.42
CA ARG A 91 -0.21 9.27 -7.35
C ARG A 91 0.18 7.99 -6.59
N ALA A 92 -0.43 7.75 -5.42
CA ALA A 92 -0.19 6.54 -4.65
C ALA A 92 -0.59 5.27 -5.43
N LEU A 93 -1.70 5.30 -6.19
CA LEU A 93 -2.10 4.21 -7.09
C LEU A 93 -1.03 3.93 -8.14
N HIS A 94 -0.51 4.99 -8.76
CA HIS A 94 0.55 4.86 -9.77
C HIS A 94 1.83 4.24 -9.19
N GLU A 95 2.26 4.67 -8.01
CA GLU A 95 3.44 4.13 -7.31
C GLU A 95 3.26 2.64 -6.98
N VAL A 96 2.11 2.25 -6.45
CA VAL A 96 1.79 0.85 -6.15
C VAL A 96 1.78 0.00 -7.41
N ALA A 97 1.17 0.47 -8.50
CA ALA A 97 1.12 -0.24 -9.77
C ALA A 97 2.51 -0.38 -10.40
N ALA A 98 3.30 0.70 -10.41
CA ALA A 98 4.67 0.69 -10.93
C ALA A 98 5.57 -0.27 -10.14
N THR A 99 5.46 -0.30 -8.80
CA THR A 99 6.18 -1.22 -7.94
C THR A 99 5.81 -2.68 -8.24
N ALA A 100 4.52 -3.00 -8.36
CA ALA A 100 4.07 -4.34 -8.71
C ALA A 100 4.61 -4.81 -10.07
N MET A 101 4.53 -3.94 -11.09
CA MET A 101 5.06 -4.23 -12.43
C MET A 101 6.58 -4.41 -12.42
N PHE A 102 7.30 -3.61 -11.64
CA PHE A 102 8.75 -3.70 -11.50
C PHE A 102 9.14 -5.04 -10.85
N ILE A 103 8.49 -5.42 -9.76
CA ILE A 103 8.71 -6.71 -9.08
C ILE A 103 8.41 -7.87 -10.03
N ALA A 104 7.26 -7.85 -10.72
CA ALA A 104 6.88 -8.91 -11.66
C ALA A 104 7.90 -9.04 -12.81
N LYS A 105 8.43 -7.92 -13.31
CA LYS A 105 9.43 -7.90 -14.39
C LYS A 105 10.80 -8.42 -13.96
N HIS A 106 11.25 -8.09 -12.74
CA HIS A 106 12.60 -8.40 -12.27
C HIS A 106 12.67 -9.70 -11.43
N GLY A 107 11.54 -10.27 -11.06
CA GLY A 107 11.41 -11.60 -10.47
C GLY A 107 11.91 -11.71 -9.02
N LYS A 108 12.30 -12.93 -8.65
CA LYS A 108 12.49 -13.37 -7.27
C LYS A 108 13.49 -12.52 -6.46
N GLU A 109 14.66 -12.23 -7.01
CA GLU A 109 15.67 -11.45 -6.26
C GLU A 109 15.15 -10.05 -5.91
N CYS A 110 14.48 -9.40 -6.87
CA CYS A 110 13.86 -8.08 -6.65
C CYS A 110 12.76 -8.16 -5.59
N ALA A 111 11.90 -9.17 -5.69
CA ALA A 111 10.82 -9.42 -4.73
C ALA A 111 11.35 -9.65 -3.32
N GLU A 112 12.36 -10.51 -3.16
CA GLU A 112 13.01 -10.76 -1.86
C GLU A 112 13.60 -9.48 -1.27
N ARG A 113 14.32 -8.69 -2.08
CA ARG A 113 14.90 -7.43 -1.62
C ARG A 113 13.82 -6.46 -1.15
N PHE A 114 12.75 -6.34 -1.89
CA PHE A 114 11.62 -5.49 -1.52
C PHE A 114 10.95 -5.98 -0.22
N TYR A 115 10.67 -7.27 -0.13
CA TYR A 115 10.01 -7.87 1.04
C TYR A 115 10.83 -7.70 2.31
N TYR A 116 12.13 -8.02 2.26
CA TYR A 116 12.97 -7.95 3.44
C TYR A 116 13.44 -6.54 3.80
N HIS A 117 13.19 -5.53 2.96
CA HIS A 117 13.52 -4.14 3.31
C HIS A 117 12.72 -3.65 4.54
N GLU A 118 11.57 -4.26 4.82
CA GLU A 118 10.80 -4.00 6.04
C GLU A 118 11.64 -4.19 7.32
N VAL A 119 12.58 -5.12 7.32
CA VAL A 119 13.49 -5.34 8.46
C VAL A 119 14.42 -4.13 8.66
N VAL A 120 14.87 -3.53 7.54
CA VAL A 120 15.71 -2.32 7.58
C VAL A 120 14.94 -1.15 8.16
N ASP A 121 13.71 -0.95 7.68
CA ASP A 121 12.83 0.12 8.14
C ASP A 121 12.45 -0.07 9.61
N SER A 122 12.12 -1.31 10.01
CA SER A 122 11.79 -1.66 11.39
C SER A 122 12.97 -1.41 12.33
N TYR A 123 14.17 -1.86 11.97
CA TYR A 123 15.36 -1.65 12.80
C TYR A 123 15.68 -0.17 12.97
N THR A 124 15.64 0.59 11.86
CA THR A 124 15.85 2.04 11.89
C THR A 124 14.79 2.75 12.74
N GLY A 125 13.52 2.37 12.56
CA GLY A 125 12.40 2.90 13.33
C GLY A 125 12.52 2.61 14.83
N MET A 126 12.94 1.39 15.22
CA MET A 126 13.20 1.02 16.61
C MET A 126 14.30 1.88 17.23
N LEU A 127 15.40 2.13 16.51
CA LEU A 127 16.49 2.97 16.99
C LEU A 127 16.05 4.43 17.17
N GLU A 128 15.31 4.99 16.20
CA GLU A 128 14.77 6.35 16.30
C GLU A 128 13.75 6.46 17.43
N HIS A 129 12.87 5.46 17.61
CA HIS A 129 11.94 5.43 18.73
C HIS A 129 12.70 5.47 20.06
N LYS A 130 13.72 4.61 20.22
CA LYS A 130 14.53 4.55 21.46
C LYS A 130 15.23 5.87 21.77
N LYS A 131 15.73 6.56 20.75
CA LYS A 131 16.37 7.87 20.86
C LYS A 131 15.41 8.95 21.38
N TYR A 132 14.13 8.89 20.99
CA TYR A 132 13.12 9.88 21.35
C TYR A 132 12.07 9.39 22.36
N GLU A 133 12.24 8.21 22.95
CA GLU A 133 11.31 7.55 23.88
C GLU A 133 10.86 8.50 25.01
N HIS A 134 11.79 9.30 25.56
CA HIS A 134 11.50 10.27 26.62
C HIS A 134 10.55 11.41 26.22
N ARG A 135 10.33 11.62 24.90
CA ARG A 135 9.44 12.66 24.35
C ARG A 135 8.11 12.10 23.88
N LEU A 136 8.04 10.80 23.60
CA LEU A 136 6.88 10.16 22.98
C LEU A 136 5.84 9.73 24.01
N GLU A 137 6.20 9.69 25.31
CA GLU A 137 5.34 9.21 26.41
C GLU A 137 4.70 7.83 26.11
N ALA A 138 5.35 7.06 25.23
CA ALA A 138 4.90 5.75 24.77
C ALA A 138 5.97 4.70 25.04
N LYS A 139 5.54 3.50 25.47
CA LYS A 139 6.45 2.38 25.66
C LYS A 139 7.05 1.97 24.32
N GLY A 140 8.36 2.07 24.20
CA GLY A 140 9.11 1.69 23.01
C GLY A 140 9.47 0.20 22.97
N PRO A 141 10.19 -0.21 21.90
CA PRO A 141 10.71 -1.57 21.78
C PRO A 141 11.70 -1.87 22.90
N THR A 142 11.71 -3.11 23.36
CA THR A 142 12.66 -3.60 24.36
C THR A 142 14.06 -3.76 23.77
N ILE A 143 15.07 -3.90 24.63
CA ILE A 143 16.46 -4.13 24.21
C ILE A 143 16.55 -5.47 23.45
N GLU A 144 15.81 -6.47 23.91
CA GLU A 144 15.75 -7.81 23.32
C GLU A 144 15.17 -7.75 21.90
N GLU A 145 14.03 -7.07 21.70
CA GLU A 145 13.39 -6.89 20.38
C GLU A 145 14.32 -6.16 19.40
N ILE A 146 15.02 -5.12 19.85
CA ILE A 146 16.01 -4.41 19.04
C ILE A 146 17.19 -5.34 18.67
N ALA A 147 17.65 -6.16 19.60
CA ALA A 147 18.76 -7.08 19.36
C ALA A 147 18.37 -8.18 18.34
N GLU A 148 17.16 -8.74 18.46
CA GLU A 148 16.62 -9.73 17.50
C GLU A 148 16.49 -9.13 16.11
N CYS A 149 15.90 -7.95 15.98
CA CYS A 149 15.78 -7.24 14.72
C CYS A 149 17.15 -6.92 14.10
N LYS A 150 18.14 -6.55 14.95
CA LYS A 150 19.52 -6.29 14.52
C LYS A 150 20.18 -7.52 13.88
N VAL A 151 19.96 -8.71 14.42
CA VAL A 151 20.51 -9.94 13.84
C VAL A 151 20.01 -10.13 12.42
N GLN A 152 18.70 -9.93 12.18
CA GLN A 152 18.11 -10.01 10.83
C GLN A 152 18.67 -8.93 9.92
N PHE A 153 18.77 -7.70 10.39
CA PHE A 153 19.37 -6.59 9.66
C PHE A 153 20.83 -6.91 9.23
N ASP A 154 21.68 -7.37 10.15
CA ASP A 154 23.08 -7.70 9.85
C ASP A 154 23.20 -8.82 8.79
N LEU A 155 22.30 -9.81 8.81
CA LEU A 155 22.21 -10.86 7.79
C LEU A 155 21.88 -10.30 6.40
N LEU A 156 20.92 -9.36 6.33
CA LEU A 156 20.53 -8.71 5.08
C LEU A 156 21.66 -7.83 4.52
N ILE A 157 22.35 -7.08 5.38
CA ILE A 157 23.51 -6.28 4.98
C ILE A 157 24.64 -7.17 4.46
N LYS A 158 24.85 -8.34 5.07
CA LYS A 158 25.82 -9.33 4.57
C LYS A 158 25.42 -9.89 3.21
N LYS A 159 24.11 -10.14 2.99
CA LYS A 159 23.58 -10.70 1.72
C LYS A 159 23.60 -9.69 0.59
N TYR A 160 23.13 -8.46 0.83
CA TYR A 160 22.85 -7.46 -0.22
C TYR A 160 23.83 -6.26 -0.24
N GLY A 161 24.73 -6.17 0.74
CA GLY A 161 25.68 -5.08 0.86
C GLY A 161 25.16 -3.86 1.64
N LYS A 162 26.07 -2.97 2.06
CA LYS A 162 25.73 -1.81 2.90
C LYS A 162 24.73 -0.85 2.27
N LYS A 163 24.81 -0.66 0.95
CA LYS A 163 23.88 0.21 0.21
C LYS A 163 22.41 -0.25 0.26
N TYR A 164 22.16 -1.49 0.67
CA TYR A 164 20.79 -1.99 0.83
C TYR A 164 20.03 -1.29 1.97
N ALA A 165 20.75 -0.77 2.95
CA ALA A 165 20.16 -0.03 4.08
C ALA A 165 20.19 1.51 3.88
N ASP A 166 20.72 1.99 2.76
CA ASP A 166 20.70 3.42 2.46
C ASP A 166 19.27 3.80 2.05
N ASN A 167 18.62 4.62 2.88
CA ASN A 167 17.34 5.24 2.53
C ASN A 167 17.59 6.33 1.50
N TYR A 168 16.86 6.30 0.39
CA TYR A 168 16.85 7.35 -0.63
C TYR A 168 16.00 8.54 -0.21
#